data_8234f5aa00e83a5bdac72560985c2d9d
#
_entry.id   8234f5aa00e83a5bdac72560985c2d9d
#
_cell.length_a   1.000
_cell.length_b   1.000
_cell.length_c   1.000
_cell.angle_alpha   90.00
_cell.angle_beta   90.00
_cell.angle_gamma   90.00
#
_symmetry.space_group_name_H-M   'P 1'
#
loop_
_entity.id
_entity.type
_entity.pdbx_description
1 polymer ?
#
loop_
_entity_poly.entity_id
_entity_poly.type
_entity_poly.pdbx_seq_one_letter_code
_entity_poly.pdbx_strand_id
1 'polypeptide(L)'
;LILVLGLCISLFYYFRTERLKDDLLKSEKDLRVAKDRAEESNRLKSAFLANMSHEIRTPLNSIVGFSDVLAVGGNTEEEQQTYYQIIKTNSDLLLRLINDILDLSRLEANRVTLTWEECDVVQLCRQVVASVSVSRQSGNQFLFVSDYESFRMTTDIQRMQQVIINLMSNADKFTRKGQITLEFSVNEETEMAVFSVTDTGCGIPKEKQKLVFERFEKLNEYAQGTGLGLSICKLIVHKWKGDIWIDSEYTGGARFMFSHPLKIEKE
;
A
#
# COMPACT_ATOMS: atom_id res chain seq x y z
N LEU A 1 25.55 -19.98 66.47
CA LEU A 1 25.93 -18.89 65.54
C LEU A 1 26.33 -19.44 64.16
N ILE A 2 27.22 -20.43 64.05
CA ILE A 2 27.74 -21.02 62.82
C ILE A 2 26.62 -21.67 62.01
N LEU A 3 25.65 -22.40 62.55
CA LEU A 3 24.51 -23.02 61.90
C LEU A 3 23.55 -21.98 61.29
N VAL A 4 23.31 -20.87 62.02
CA VAL A 4 22.45 -19.79 61.52
C VAL A 4 23.10 -19.08 60.32
N LEU A 5 24.40 -18.83 60.35
CA LEU A 5 25.17 -18.23 59.28
C LEU A 5 25.17 -19.12 58.02
N GLY A 6 25.36 -20.45 58.20
CA GLY A 6 25.29 -21.42 57.14
C GLY A 6 23.91 -21.46 56.45
N LEU A 7 22.82 -21.40 57.25
CA LEU A 7 21.46 -21.34 56.73
C LEU A 7 21.19 -20.05 55.91
N CYS A 8 21.63 -18.90 56.40
CA CYS A 8 21.51 -17.61 55.71
C CYS A 8 22.25 -17.61 54.36
N ILE A 9 23.46 -18.15 54.33
CA ILE A 9 24.24 -18.28 53.10
C ILE A 9 23.55 -19.21 52.09
N SER A 10 23.03 -20.36 52.54
CA SER A 10 22.31 -21.32 51.71
C SER A 10 21.03 -20.69 51.10
N LEU A 11 20.26 -19.99 51.93
CA LEU A 11 19.07 -19.26 51.46
C LEU A 11 19.41 -18.15 50.48
N PHE A 12 20.48 -17.40 50.72
CA PHE A 12 20.94 -16.36 49.78
C PHE A 12 21.32 -16.96 48.43
N TYR A 13 22.08 -18.06 48.41
CA TYR A 13 22.41 -18.74 47.15
C TYR A 13 21.19 -19.33 46.46
N TYR A 14 20.24 -19.89 47.22
CA TYR A 14 19.00 -20.43 46.69
C TYR A 14 18.18 -19.34 45.97
N PHE A 15 17.92 -18.22 46.64
CA PHE A 15 17.17 -17.12 46.04
C PHE A 15 17.92 -16.48 44.86
N ARG A 16 19.24 -16.40 44.94
CA ARG A 16 20.06 -15.89 43.83
C ARG A 16 20.01 -16.81 42.61
N THR A 17 20.05 -18.12 42.78
CA THR A 17 19.97 -19.10 41.68
C THR A 17 18.58 -19.12 41.06
N GLU A 18 17.53 -19.07 41.86
CA GLU A 18 16.16 -18.96 41.34
C GLU A 18 15.96 -17.67 40.50
N ARG A 19 16.43 -16.53 40.99
CA ARG A 19 16.37 -15.27 40.26
C ARG A 19 17.15 -15.32 38.95
N LEU A 20 18.35 -15.88 38.96
CA LEU A 20 19.15 -16.06 37.74
C LEU A 20 18.47 -16.98 36.73
N LYS A 21 17.79 -18.02 37.20
CA LYS A 21 17.02 -18.94 36.36
C LYS A 21 15.83 -18.24 35.70
N ASP A 22 15.11 -17.43 36.49
CA ASP A 22 13.98 -16.64 35.93
C ASP A 22 14.45 -15.61 34.92
N ASP A 23 15.56 -14.91 35.21
CA ASP A 23 16.16 -13.95 34.27
C ASP A 23 16.63 -14.66 32.99
N LEU A 24 17.20 -15.85 33.08
CA LEU A 24 17.64 -16.66 31.95
C LEU A 24 16.46 -17.10 31.11
N LEU A 25 15.39 -17.63 31.72
CA LEU A 25 14.17 -18.05 31.04
C LEU A 25 13.50 -16.87 30.29
N LYS A 26 13.48 -15.70 30.90
CA LYS A 26 12.97 -14.48 30.28
C LYS A 26 13.82 -14.07 29.07
N SER A 27 15.16 -14.07 29.26
CA SER A 27 16.08 -13.74 28.13
C SER A 27 15.99 -14.74 27.00
N GLU A 28 15.84 -16.03 27.28
CA GLU A 28 15.65 -17.08 26.27
C GLU A 28 14.35 -16.86 25.47
N LYS A 29 13.26 -16.52 26.16
CA LYS A 29 11.97 -16.21 25.54
C LYS A 29 12.06 -14.97 24.66
N ASP A 30 12.70 -13.91 25.15
CA ASP A 30 12.87 -12.66 24.39
C ASP A 30 13.74 -12.89 23.15
N LEU A 31 14.83 -13.66 23.28
CA LEU A 31 15.70 -14.06 22.18
C LEU A 31 14.95 -14.89 21.14
N ARG A 32 14.12 -15.84 21.56
CA ARG A 32 13.30 -16.65 20.64
C ARG A 32 12.33 -15.79 19.87
N VAL A 33 11.62 -14.88 20.52
CA VAL A 33 10.71 -13.93 19.85
C VAL A 33 11.45 -13.03 18.87
N ALA A 34 12.63 -12.54 19.23
CA ALA A 34 13.45 -11.73 18.35
C ALA A 34 13.95 -12.52 17.14
N LYS A 35 14.37 -13.78 17.35
CA LYS A 35 14.77 -14.71 16.27
C LYS A 35 13.62 -14.98 15.32
N ASP A 36 12.44 -15.37 15.82
CA ASP A 36 11.27 -15.69 15.01
C ASP A 36 10.85 -14.46 14.15
N ARG A 37 10.91 -13.26 14.72
CA ARG A 37 10.67 -12.00 13.98
C ARG A 37 11.71 -11.76 12.89
N ALA A 38 12.98 -12.00 13.17
CA ALA A 38 14.07 -11.83 12.21
C ALA A 38 13.97 -12.84 11.06
N GLU A 39 13.67 -14.11 11.35
CA GLU A 39 13.45 -15.16 10.35
C GLU A 39 12.25 -14.86 9.45
N GLU A 40 11.12 -14.42 10.04
CA GLU A 40 9.94 -14.03 9.26
C GLU A 40 10.22 -12.80 8.40
N SER A 41 10.91 -11.78 8.93
CA SER A 41 11.34 -10.61 8.14
C SER A 41 12.23 -11.02 6.96
N ASN A 42 13.17 -11.95 7.17
CA ASN A 42 14.06 -12.43 6.11
C ASN A 42 13.31 -13.25 5.06
N ARG A 43 12.35 -14.08 5.47
CA ARG A 43 11.46 -14.83 4.60
C ARG A 43 10.64 -13.91 3.71
N LEU A 44 10.01 -12.89 4.31
CA LEU A 44 9.24 -11.87 3.59
C LEU A 44 10.10 -11.09 2.60
N LYS A 45 11.34 -10.72 2.99
CA LYS A 45 12.29 -10.04 2.11
C LYS A 45 12.69 -10.92 0.92
N SER A 46 12.92 -12.21 1.13
CA SER A 46 13.28 -13.15 0.06
C SER A 46 12.11 -13.37 -0.91
N ALA A 47 10.89 -13.53 -0.40
CA ALA A 47 9.67 -13.61 -1.21
C ALA A 47 9.45 -12.32 -2.01
N PHE A 48 9.70 -11.16 -1.40
CA PHE A 48 9.64 -9.86 -2.07
C PHE A 48 10.58 -9.81 -3.28
N LEU A 49 11.87 -10.16 -3.12
CA LEU A 49 12.85 -10.15 -4.21
C LEU A 49 12.51 -11.14 -5.33
N ALA A 50 12.00 -12.32 -4.98
CA ALA A 50 11.56 -13.32 -5.96
C ALA A 50 10.37 -12.81 -6.79
N ASN A 51 9.35 -12.25 -6.14
CA ASN A 51 8.19 -11.69 -6.80
C ASN A 51 8.56 -10.49 -7.69
N MET A 52 9.44 -9.59 -7.21
CA MET A 52 9.96 -8.47 -8.01
C MET A 52 10.65 -8.96 -9.28
N SER A 53 11.51 -9.98 -9.16
CA SER A 53 12.23 -10.53 -10.32
C SER A 53 11.26 -11.06 -11.36
N HIS A 54 10.17 -11.69 -10.94
CA HIS A 54 9.13 -12.20 -11.82
C HIS A 54 8.33 -11.05 -12.50
N GLU A 55 7.88 -10.06 -11.71
CA GLU A 55 7.09 -8.92 -12.21
C GLU A 55 7.91 -8.01 -13.14
N ILE A 56 9.23 -7.96 -13.00
CA ILE A 56 10.14 -7.26 -13.93
C ILE A 56 10.35 -8.07 -15.21
N ARG A 57 10.55 -9.38 -15.09
CA ARG A 57 10.90 -10.25 -16.23
C ARG A 57 9.80 -10.32 -17.26
N THR A 58 8.54 -10.40 -16.85
CA THR A 58 7.39 -10.54 -17.76
C THR A 58 7.27 -9.37 -18.75
N PRO A 59 7.18 -8.10 -18.33
CA PRO A 59 7.13 -6.97 -19.26
C PRO A 59 8.43 -6.81 -20.05
N LEU A 60 9.60 -7.09 -19.46
CA LEU A 60 10.88 -7.00 -20.15
C LEU A 60 10.96 -8.01 -21.32
N ASN A 61 10.55 -9.26 -21.10
CA ASN A 61 10.51 -10.27 -22.16
C ASN A 61 9.55 -9.88 -23.29
N SER A 62 8.41 -9.26 -22.95
CA SER A 62 7.48 -8.75 -23.95
C SER A 62 8.10 -7.62 -24.77
N ILE A 63 8.80 -6.66 -24.12
CA ILE A 63 9.49 -5.57 -24.84
C ILE A 63 10.55 -6.14 -25.79
N VAL A 64 11.42 -7.04 -25.30
CA VAL A 64 12.50 -7.63 -26.10
C VAL A 64 11.90 -8.44 -27.26
N GLY A 65 10.97 -9.35 -26.98
CA GLY A 65 10.40 -10.21 -28.01
C GLY A 65 9.69 -9.46 -29.14
N PHE A 66 8.86 -8.44 -28.82
CA PHE A 66 8.22 -7.64 -29.86
C PHE A 66 9.17 -6.67 -30.56
N SER A 67 10.25 -6.23 -29.90
CA SER A 67 11.32 -5.47 -30.54
C SER A 67 12.08 -6.31 -31.57
N ASP A 68 12.36 -7.58 -31.25
CA ASP A 68 13.01 -8.53 -32.17
C ASP A 68 12.12 -8.79 -33.39
N VAL A 69 10.81 -8.98 -33.20
CA VAL A 69 9.85 -9.15 -34.30
C VAL A 69 9.81 -7.93 -35.21
N LEU A 70 9.83 -6.72 -34.67
CA LEU A 70 9.90 -5.48 -35.45
C LEU A 70 11.23 -5.36 -36.22
N ALA A 71 12.34 -5.80 -35.62
CA ALA A 71 13.66 -5.72 -36.22
C ALA A 71 13.85 -6.67 -37.41
N VAL A 72 13.19 -7.84 -37.42
CA VAL A 72 13.22 -8.79 -38.52
C VAL A 72 12.56 -8.21 -39.77
N GLY A 73 11.58 -7.33 -39.61
CA GLY A 73 10.83 -6.70 -40.73
C GLY A 73 9.79 -7.63 -41.34
N GLY A 74 9.16 -7.17 -42.42
CA GLY A 74 8.10 -7.94 -43.12
C GLY A 74 6.72 -7.80 -42.50
N ASN A 75 6.57 -6.97 -41.43
CA ASN A 75 5.30 -6.72 -40.75
C ASN A 75 4.48 -5.68 -41.51
N THR A 76 3.18 -5.84 -41.50
CA THR A 76 2.25 -4.81 -41.99
C THR A 76 2.25 -3.58 -41.07
N GLU A 77 1.77 -2.43 -41.55
CA GLU A 77 1.65 -1.21 -40.73
C GLU A 77 0.78 -1.43 -39.50
N GLU A 78 -0.30 -2.22 -39.61
CA GLU A 78 -1.20 -2.55 -38.49
C GLU A 78 -0.50 -3.41 -37.44
N GLU A 79 0.29 -4.41 -37.85
CA GLU A 79 1.11 -5.23 -36.96
C GLU A 79 2.19 -4.41 -36.28
N GLN A 80 2.89 -3.53 -37.02
CA GLN A 80 3.90 -2.64 -36.44
C GLN A 80 3.29 -1.73 -35.36
N GLN A 81 2.13 -1.15 -35.62
CA GLN A 81 1.42 -0.31 -34.66
C GLN A 81 1.01 -1.11 -33.42
N THR A 82 0.55 -2.35 -33.61
CA THR A 82 0.16 -3.24 -32.53
C THR A 82 1.38 -3.59 -31.65
N TYR A 83 2.49 -3.98 -32.26
CA TYR A 83 3.73 -4.32 -31.52
C TYR A 83 4.30 -3.11 -30.80
N TYR A 84 4.30 -1.93 -31.45
CA TYR A 84 4.70 -0.68 -30.77
C TYR A 84 3.84 -0.40 -29.55
N GLN A 85 2.53 -0.58 -29.64
CA GLN A 85 1.62 -0.35 -28.51
C GLN A 85 1.88 -1.35 -27.36
N ILE A 86 2.19 -2.60 -27.68
CA ILE A 86 2.55 -3.62 -26.68
C ILE A 86 3.86 -3.22 -25.99
N ILE A 87 4.89 -2.83 -26.74
CA ILE A 87 6.18 -2.39 -26.19
C ILE A 87 5.98 -1.19 -25.28
N LYS A 88 5.23 -0.17 -25.74
CA LYS A 88 4.94 1.04 -24.97
C LYS A 88 4.23 0.73 -23.66
N THR A 89 3.16 -0.08 -23.72
CA THR A 89 2.38 -0.46 -22.53
C THR A 89 3.25 -1.21 -21.50
N ASN A 90 4.10 -2.14 -21.95
CA ASN A 90 5.00 -2.88 -21.06
C ASN A 90 6.13 -1.99 -20.50
N SER A 91 6.63 -1.03 -21.27
CA SER A 91 7.62 -0.04 -20.80
C SER A 91 7.02 0.87 -19.72
N ASP A 92 5.79 1.37 -19.90
CA ASP A 92 5.09 2.17 -18.91
C ASP A 92 4.78 1.38 -17.63
N LEU A 93 4.47 0.08 -17.77
CA LEU A 93 4.27 -0.82 -16.64
C LEU A 93 5.58 -1.01 -15.86
N LEU A 94 6.70 -1.24 -16.55
CA LEU A 94 8.02 -1.43 -15.94
C LEU A 94 8.48 -0.18 -15.20
N LEU A 95 8.32 1.00 -15.80
CA LEU A 95 8.64 2.27 -15.15
C LEU A 95 7.83 2.49 -13.87
N ARG A 96 6.53 2.20 -13.91
CA ARG A 96 5.68 2.25 -12.70
C ARG A 96 6.16 1.29 -11.63
N LEU A 97 6.47 0.05 -12.00
CA LEU A 97 6.98 -0.94 -11.04
C LEU A 97 8.27 -0.48 -10.37
N ILE A 98 9.23 0.06 -11.14
CA ILE A 98 10.49 0.58 -10.61
C ILE A 98 10.22 1.74 -9.63
N ASN A 99 9.36 2.67 -9.98
CA ASN A 99 8.99 3.79 -9.11
C ASN A 99 8.29 3.32 -7.83
N ASP A 100 7.37 2.35 -7.93
CA ASP A 100 6.70 1.74 -6.77
C ASP A 100 7.71 1.10 -5.81
N ILE A 101 8.72 0.39 -6.34
CA ILE A 101 9.78 -0.25 -5.56
C ILE A 101 10.65 0.80 -4.85
N LEU A 102 11.05 1.86 -5.56
CA LEU A 102 11.84 2.95 -4.99
C LEU A 102 11.07 3.69 -3.90
N ASP A 103 9.79 3.98 -4.14
CA ASP A 103 8.91 4.60 -3.13
C ASP A 103 8.75 3.70 -1.90
N LEU A 104 8.47 2.42 -2.10
CA LEU A 104 8.36 1.44 -1.02
C LEU A 104 9.65 1.40 -0.17
N SER A 105 10.81 1.28 -0.83
CA SER A 105 12.12 1.24 -0.16
C SER A 105 12.39 2.50 0.67
N ARG A 106 12.05 3.69 0.13
CA ARG A 106 12.22 4.97 0.83
C ARG A 106 11.28 5.11 2.01
N LEU A 107 10.00 4.71 1.85
CA LEU A 107 8.99 4.76 2.91
C LEU A 107 9.35 3.82 4.07
N GLU A 108 9.80 2.59 3.78
CA GLU A 108 10.23 1.62 4.80
C GLU A 108 11.48 2.02 5.56
N ALA A 109 12.45 2.60 4.85
CA ALA A 109 13.66 3.12 5.47
C ALA A 109 13.41 4.40 6.29
N ASN A 110 12.16 4.84 6.40
CA ASN A 110 11.75 6.13 7.01
C ASN A 110 12.51 7.34 6.43
N ARG A 111 12.94 7.24 5.16
CA ARG A 111 13.72 8.28 4.46
C ARG A 111 12.87 9.25 3.66
N VAL A 112 11.55 9.08 3.68
CA VAL A 112 10.61 10.02 3.05
C VAL A 112 10.30 11.11 4.07
N THR A 113 10.69 12.34 3.78
CA THR A 113 10.21 13.54 4.44
C THR A 113 8.92 13.97 3.77
N LEU A 114 7.85 14.15 4.55
CA LEU A 114 6.59 14.69 4.05
C LEU A 114 6.72 16.20 3.86
N THR A 115 6.21 16.68 2.75
CA THR A 115 6.15 18.14 2.46
C THR A 115 4.76 18.62 2.83
N TRP A 116 4.67 19.27 3.99
CA TRP A 116 3.41 19.77 4.53
C TRP A 116 3.06 21.12 3.91
N GLU A 117 1.95 21.17 3.16
CA GLU A 117 1.44 22.36 2.50
C GLU A 117 -0.05 22.53 2.81
N GLU A 118 -0.49 23.79 2.94
CA GLU A 118 -1.91 24.10 3.06
C GLU A 118 -2.56 24.05 1.68
N CYS A 119 -3.61 23.26 1.52
CA CYS A 119 -4.36 23.19 0.28
C CYS A 119 -5.87 23.09 0.51
N ASP A 120 -6.65 23.41 -0.52
CA ASP A 120 -8.06 23.07 -0.60
C ASP A 120 -8.21 21.64 -1.07
N VAL A 121 -8.50 20.72 -0.14
CA VAL A 121 -8.58 19.28 -0.42
C VAL A 121 -9.79 18.95 -1.28
N VAL A 122 -10.88 19.71 -1.22
CA VAL A 122 -12.06 19.50 -2.08
C VAL A 122 -11.71 19.81 -3.54
N GLN A 123 -11.00 20.92 -3.77
CA GLN A 123 -10.50 21.24 -5.10
C GLN A 123 -9.49 20.21 -5.61
N LEU A 124 -8.58 19.75 -4.74
CA LEU A 124 -7.62 18.69 -5.06
C LEU A 124 -8.33 17.39 -5.50
N CYS A 125 -9.34 16.94 -4.76
CA CYS A 125 -10.15 15.77 -5.12
C CYS A 125 -10.84 15.94 -6.46
N ARG A 126 -11.46 17.09 -6.71
CA ARG A 126 -12.10 17.40 -8.01
C ARG A 126 -11.10 17.30 -9.18
N GLN A 127 -9.90 17.86 -9.02
CA GLN A 127 -8.85 17.81 -10.03
C GLN A 127 -8.37 16.38 -10.29
N VAL A 128 -8.18 15.57 -9.24
CA VAL A 128 -7.77 14.16 -9.38
C VAL A 128 -8.85 13.36 -10.11
N VAL A 129 -10.12 13.49 -9.72
CA VAL A 129 -11.24 12.80 -10.40
C VAL A 129 -11.29 13.18 -11.87
N ALA A 130 -11.20 14.46 -12.20
CA ALA A 130 -11.20 14.94 -13.59
C ALA A 130 -10.01 14.35 -14.38
N SER A 131 -8.81 14.36 -13.82
CA SER A 131 -7.60 13.81 -14.45
C SER A 131 -7.73 12.31 -14.72
N VAL A 132 -8.20 11.52 -13.72
CA VAL A 132 -8.39 10.07 -13.86
C VAL A 132 -9.47 9.78 -14.90
N SER A 133 -10.58 10.51 -14.91
CA SER A 133 -11.68 10.35 -15.87
C SER A 133 -11.22 10.54 -17.31
N VAL A 134 -10.40 11.56 -17.59
CA VAL A 134 -9.87 11.82 -18.94
C VAL A 134 -8.84 10.79 -19.37
N SER A 135 -7.99 10.33 -18.45
CA SER A 135 -6.90 9.38 -18.76
C SER A 135 -7.38 7.94 -18.97
N ARG A 136 -8.62 7.61 -18.58
CA ARG A 136 -9.20 6.27 -18.63
C ARG A 136 -10.30 6.17 -19.67
N GLN A 137 -10.18 5.18 -20.54
CA GLN A 137 -11.19 4.87 -21.60
C GLN A 137 -12.03 3.65 -21.21
N SER A 138 -12.22 3.42 -19.91
CA SER A 138 -12.91 2.23 -19.38
C SER A 138 -14.43 2.27 -19.58
N GLY A 139 -15.00 3.46 -19.86
CA GLY A 139 -16.44 3.67 -19.93
C GLY A 139 -17.13 3.72 -18.57
N ASN A 140 -16.35 3.74 -17.46
CA ASN A 140 -16.87 3.95 -16.12
C ASN A 140 -17.16 5.42 -15.85
N GLN A 141 -18.17 5.69 -15.02
CA GLN A 141 -18.49 7.04 -14.57
C GLN A 141 -17.68 7.35 -13.30
N PHE A 142 -17.00 8.50 -13.31
CA PHE A 142 -16.23 8.99 -12.15
C PHE A 142 -16.97 10.16 -11.53
N LEU A 143 -17.21 10.10 -10.23
CA LEU A 143 -17.92 11.12 -9.46
C LEU A 143 -17.08 11.57 -8.26
N PHE A 144 -17.28 12.82 -7.87
CA PHE A 144 -16.81 13.36 -6.59
C PHE A 144 -18.01 13.85 -5.78
N VAL A 145 -18.06 13.46 -4.50
CA VAL A 145 -19.12 13.82 -3.55
C VAL A 145 -18.50 14.42 -2.29
N SER A 146 -19.02 15.54 -1.84
CA SER A 146 -18.66 16.17 -0.58
C SER A 146 -19.74 17.16 -0.16
N ASP A 147 -19.97 17.28 1.13
CA ASP A 147 -20.84 18.29 1.72
C ASP A 147 -20.15 19.68 1.79
N TYR A 148 -18.86 19.74 1.47
CA TYR A 148 -18.06 20.96 1.51
C TYR A 148 -17.82 21.49 0.08
N GLU A 149 -18.03 22.79 -0.13
CA GLU A 149 -17.63 23.47 -1.36
C GLU A 149 -16.11 23.67 -1.42
N SER A 150 -15.48 23.95 -0.27
CA SER A 150 -14.05 24.14 -0.06
C SER A 150 -13.68 23.70 1.35
N PHE A 151 -12.55 23.03 1.52
CA PHE A 151 -12.03 22.66 2.83
C PHE A 151 -10.51 22.76 2.84
N ARG A 152 -9.98 23.66 3.67
CA ARG A 152 -8.53 23.85 3.80
C ARG A 152 -7.96 22.96 4.88
N MET A 153 -6.91 22.23 4.53
CA MET A 153 -6.14 21.42 5.47
C MET A 153 -4.66 21.37 5.07
N THR A 154 -3.82 21.01 6.02
CA THR A 154 -2.38 20.81 5.77
C THR A 154 -2.12 19.36 5.44
N THR A 155 -1.53 19.08 4.29
CA THR A 155 -1.17 17.70 3.83
C THR A 155 0.04 17.73 2.90
N ASP A 156 0.61 16.57 2.61
CA ASP A 156 1.51 16.38 1.47
C ASP A 156 0.66 16.14 0.21
N ILE A 157 0.55 17.18 -0.62
CA ILE A 157 -0.31 17.19 -1.81
C ILE A 157 0.02 16.04 -2.75
N GLN A 158 1.32 15.79 -3.00
CA GLN A 158 1.76 14.74 -3.93
C GLN A 158 1.39 13.35 -3.42
N ARG A 159 1.60 13.09 -2.14
CA ARG A 159 1.26 11.82 -1.50
C ARG A 159 -0.25 11.62 -1.38
N MET A 160 -1.02 12.68 -1.12
CA MET A 160 -2.48 12.63 -1.13
C MET A 160 -3.00 12.25 -2.51
N GLN A 161 -2.52 12.90 -3.56
CA GLN A 161 -2.85 12.57 -4.94
C GLN A 161 -2.49 11.12 -5.27
N GLN A 162 -1.31 10.65 -4.87
CA GLN A 162 -0.84 9.28 -5.10
C GLN A 162 -1.79 8.25 -4.48
N VAL A 163 -2.22 8.45 -3.22
CA VAL A 163 -3.17 7.56 -2.54
C VAL A 163 -4.50 7.54 -3.30
N ILE A 164 -5.08 8.70 -3.60
CA ILE A 164 -6.38 8.79 -4.27
C ILE A 164 -6.31 8.15 -5.67
N ILE A 165 -5.28 8.46 -6.47
CA ILE A 165 -5.09 7.91 -7.82
C ILE A 165 -4.93 6.38 -7.77
N ASN A 166 -4.18 5.84 -6.81
CA ASN A 166 -4.02 4.40 -6.65
C ASN A 166 -5.35 3.71 -6.34
N LEU A 167 -6.15 4.26 -5.42
CA LEU A 167 -7.45 3.71 -5.06
C LEU A 167 -8.44 3.79 -6.22
N MET A 168 -8.54 4.94 -6.89
CA MET A 168 -9.42 5.13 -8.05
C MET A 168 -8.99 4.25 -9.25
N SER A 169 -7.69 4.09 -9.48
CA SER A 169 -7.16 3.21 -10.51
C SER A 169 -7.50 1.74 -10.26
N ASN A 170 -7.46 1.31 -8.99
CA ASN A 170 -7.89 -0.03 -8.62
C ASN A 170 -9.40 -0.20 -8.80
N ALA A 171 -10.20 0.77 -8.38
CA ALA A 171 -11.64 0.78 -8.60
C ALA A 171 -12.00 0.66 -10.09
N ASP A 172 -11.34 1.43 -10.96
CA ASP A 172 -11.55 1.38 -12.42
C ASP A 172 -11.18 0.01 -13.01
N LYS A 173 -10.08 -0.57 -12.57
CA LYS A 173 -9.60 -1.88 -13.02
C LYS A 173 -10.58 -3.01 -12.72
N PHE A 174 -11.26 -2.95 -11.57
CA PHE A 174 -12.15 -4.01 -11.10
C PHE A 174 -13.63 -3.72 -11.36
N THR A 175 -13.94 -2.58 -11.97
CA THR A 175 -15.28 -2.22 -12.45
C THR A 175 -15.33 -2.29 -13.97
N ARG A 176 -16.09 -3.24 -14.53
CA ARG A 176 -16.19 -3.39 -16.00
C ARG A 176 -16.99 -2.26 -16.66
N LYS A 177 -18.12 -1.94 -16.11
CA LYS A 177 -19.00 -0.84 -16.51
C LYS A 177 -19.86 -0.45 -15.32
N GLY A 178 -19.61 0.73 -14.78
CA GLY A 178 -20.29 1.16 -13.55
C GLY A 178 -19.85 2.54 -13.10
N GLN A 179 -19.87 2.74 -11.80
CA GLN A 179 -19.58 4.02 -11.16
C GLN A 179 -18.47 3.89 -10.14
N ILE A 180 -17.60 4.89 -10.12
CA ILE A 180 -16.51 5.05 -9.15
C ILE A 180 -16.70 6.41 -8.50
N THR A 181 -16.89 6.42 -7.19
CA THR A 181 -17.16 7.64 -6.43
C THR A 181 -16.04 7.89 -5.44
N LEU A 182 -15.39 9.04 -5.54
CA LEU A 182 -14.55 9.60 -4.48
C LEU A 182 -15.43 10.46 -3.59
N GLU A 183 -15.41 10.22 -2.28
CA GLU A 183 -16.14 11.00 -1.29
C GLU A 183 -15.17 11.58 -0.26
N PHE A 184 -15.41 12.82 0.14
CA PHE A 184 -14.69 13.50 1.22
C PHE A 184 -15.66 13.95 2.30
N SER A 185 -15.36 13.61 3.54
CA SER A 185 -16.10 14.03 4.73
C SER A 185 -15.15 14.32 5.88
N VAL A 186 -15.67 14.94 6.94
CA VAL A 186 -14.93 15.25 8.16
C VAL A 186 -15.64 14.59 9.35
N ASN A 187 -14.87 13.85 10.15
CA ASN A 187 -15.34 13.35 11.43
C ASN A 187 -14.82 14.31 12.53
N GLU A 188 -15.72 15.15 13.05
CA GLU A 188 -15.39 16.15 14.06
C GLU A 188 -15.02 15.53 15.42
N GLU A 189 -15.62 14.36 15.78
CA GLU A 189 -15.35 13.70 17.04
C GLU A 189 -13.92 13.15 17.12
N THR A 190 -13.40 12.64 15.98
CA THR A 190 -12.05 12.10 15.90
C THR A 190 -11.02 13.10 15.35
N GLU A 191 -11.46 14.30 14.97
CA GLU A 191 -10.65 15.33 14.28
C GLU A 191 -9.94 14.76 13.04
N MET A 192 -10.63 13.93 12.25
CA MET A 192 -10.09 13.29 11.06
C MET A 192 -10.85 13.69 9.80
N ALA A 193 -10.13 14.00 8.74
CA ALA A 193 -10.64 13.97 7.37
C ALA A 193 -10.75 12.52 6.93
N VAL A 194 -11.88 12.14 6.34
CA VAL A 194 -12.14 10.78 5.86
C VAL A 194 -12.42 10.83 4.36
N PHE A 195 -11.72 9.98 3.63
CA PHE A 195 -11.88 9.81 2.20
C PHE A 195 -12.36 8.39 1.92
N SER A 196 -13.32 8.25 1.01
CA SER A 196 -13.73 6.94 0.52
C SER A 196 -13.67 6.88 -0.99
N VAL A 197 -13.21 5.75 -1.53
CA VAL A 197 -13.31 5.39 -2.95
C VAL A 197 -14.20 4.18 -3.04
N THR A 198 -15.39 4.39 -3.59
CA THR A 198 -16.42 3.36 -3.74
C THR A 198 -16.57 2.99 -5.20
N ASP A 199 -16.58 1.70 -5.50
CA ASP A 199 -16.83 1.16 -6.83
C ASP A 199 -18.05 0.22 -6.85
N THR A 200 -18.60 0.00 -8.04
CA THR A 200 -19.68 -0.95 -8.29
C THR A 200 -19.18 -2.21 -8.99
N GLY A 201 -17.94 -2.60 -8.71
CA GLY A 201 -17.25 -3.72 -9.34
C GLY A 201 -17.54 -5.07 -8.68
N CYS A 202 -16.59 -5.99 -8.81
CA CYS A 202 -16.75 -7.37 -8.32
C CYS A 202 -16.66 -7.52 -6.78
N GLY A 203 -16.29 -6.46 -6.06
CA GLY A 203 -16.10 -6.50 -4.61
C GLY A 203 -14.89 -7.32 -4.17
N ILE A 204 -14.72 -7.44 -2.84
CA ILE A 204 -13.61 -8.16 -2.20
C ILE A 204 -14.17 -9.11 -1.14
N PRO A 205 -13.94 -10.43 -1.27
CA PRO A 205 -14.34 -11.41 -0.25
C PRO A 205 -13.79 -11.05 1.13
N LYS A 206 -14.60 -11.24 2.19
CA LYS A 206 -14.26 -10.84 3.57
C LYS A 206 -12.92 -11.43 4.03
N GLU A 207 -12.63 -12.67 3.65
CA GLU A 207 -11.39 -13.37 4.01
C GLU A 207 -10.14 -12.72 3.38
N LYS A 208 -10.30 -12.05 2.24
CA LYS A 208 -9.21 -11.40 1.50
C LYS A 208 -9.03 -9.93 1.84
N GLN A 209 -9.99 -9.29 2.51
CA GLN A 209 -9.94 -7.84 2.80
C GLN A 209 -8.71 -7.40 3.61
N LYS A 210 -8.20 -8.26 4.50
CA LYS A 210 -6.98 -7.97 5.27
C LYS A 210 -5.70 -8.14 4.44
N LEU A 211 -5.75 -9.02 3.44
CA LEU A 211 -4.59 -9.37 2.62
C LEU A 211 -4.32 -8.36 1.50
N VAL A 212 -5.33 -7.61 1.04
CA VAL A 212 -5.17 -6.70 -0.12
C VAL A 212 -4.17 -5.57 0.12
N PHE A 213 -3.85 -5.25 1.37
CA PHE A 213 -2.83 -4.27 1.73
C PHE A 213 -1.42 -4.88 1.89
N GLU A 214 -1.30 -6.21 1.80
CA GLU A 214 -0.01 -6.89 1.80
C GLU A 214 0.66 -6.75 0.42
N ARG A 215 1.99 -6.85 0.41
CA ARG A 215 2.80 -6.64 -0.80
C ARG A 215 2.62 -7.78 -1.78
N PHE A 216 2.48 -7.44 -3.08
CA PHE A 216 2.29 -8.37 -4.20
C PHE A 216 1.04 -9.24 -4.11
N GLU A 217 0.16 -8.97 -3.14
CA GLU A 217 -1.12 -9.66 -3.09
C GLU A 217 -2.00 -9.21 -4.26
N LYS A 218 -2.47 -10.18 -5.02
CA LYS A 218 -3.41 -10.02 -6.13
C LYS A 218 -4.60 -10.92 -5.88
N LEU A 219 -5.79 -10.35 -5.84
CA LEU A 219 -7.03 -11.12 -5.70
C LEU A 219 -7.25 -12.09 -6.86
N ASN A 220 -6.69 -11.75 -8.02
CA ASN A 220 -6.70 -12.54 -9.24
C ASN A 220 -5.30 -12.47 -9.87
N GLU A 221 -4.66 -13.61 -10.11
CA GLU A 221 -3.33 -13.72 -10.73
C GLU A 221 -3.26 -13.10 -12.13
N TYR A 222 -4.38 -13.09 -12.85
CA TYR A 222 -4.48 -12.48 -14.19
C TYR A 222 -4.73 -10.97 -14.16
N ALA A 223 -4.93 -10.38 -12.98
CA ALA A 223 -5.17 -8.94 -12.87
C ALA A 223 -3.87 -8.16 -13.10
N GLN A 224 -3.83 -7.31 -14.14
CA GLN A 224 -2.71 -6.42 -14.41
C GLN A 224 -2.41 -5.51 -13.21
N GLY A 225 -1.14 -5.33 -12.88
CA GLY A 225 -0.68 -4.41 -11.83
C GLY A 225 0.41 -5.01 -10.97
N THR A 226 1.15 -4.16 -10.28
CA THR A 226 2.36 -4.50 -9.50
C THR A 226 2.05 -5.21 -8.18
N GLY A 227 0.83 -5.09 -7.65
CA GLY A 227 0.48 -5.53 -6.30
C GLY A 227 1.12 -4.69 -5.19
N LEU A 228 1.74 -3.56 -5.52
CA LEU A 228 2.40 -2.66 -4.56
C LEU A 228 1.57 -1.43 -4.20
N GLY A 229 0.64 -1.00 -5.06
CA GLY A 229 -0.07 0.26 -4.89
C GLY A 229 -0.80 0.38 -3.55
N LEU A 230 -1.56 -0.64 -3.12
CA LEU A 230 -2.29 -0.60 -1.84
C LEU A 230 -1.35 -0.64 -0.62
N SER A 231 -0.25 -1.39 -0.69
CA SER A 231 0.74 -1.41 0.38
C SER A 231 1.48 -0.07 0.50
N ILE A 232 1.74 0.62 -0.60
CA ILE A 232 2.28 1.99 -0.62
C ILE A 232 1.26 2.96 -0.02
N CYS A 233 -0.04 2.87 -0.38
CA CYS A 233 -1.09 3.68 0.23
C CYS A 233 -1.11 3.51 1.75
N LYS A 234 -1.05 2.28 2.25
CA LYS A 234 -1.01 1.98 3.68
C LYS A 234 0.18 2.64 4.38
N LEU A 235 1.37 2.56 3.81
CA LEU A 235 2.58 3.19 4.36
C LEU A 235 2.48 4.72 4.38
N ILE A 236 1.98 5.34 3.29
CA ILE A 236 1.79 6.78 3.21
C ILE A 236 0.79 7.23 4.27
N VAL A 237 -0.38 6.61 4.34
CA VAL A 237 -1.46 6.96 5.27
C VAL A 237 -1.01 6.80 6.73
N HIS A 238 -0.32 5.71 7.08
CA HIS A 238 0.24 5.52 8.42
C HIS A 238 1.30 6.58 8.76
N LYS A 239 2.06 7.06 7.76
CA LYS A 239 3.04 8.13 7.99
C LYS A 239 2.37 9.47 8.33
N TRP A 240 1.13 9.69 7.91
CA TRP A 240 0.30 10.81 8.34
C TRP A 240 -0.35 10.60 9.72
N LYS A 241 -0.15 9.44 10.37
CA LYS A 241 -0.89 9.01 11.56
C LYS A 241 -2.40 8.80 11.28
N GLY A 242 -2.75 8.51 10.03
CA GLY A 242 -4.07 8.07 9.59
C GLY A 242 -4.18 6.55 9.51
N ASP A 243 -5.34 6.07 9.10
CA ASP A 243 -5.61 4.65 8.88
C ASP A 243 -6.23 4.41 7.50
N ILE A 244 -6.08 3.20 6.94
CA ILE A 244 -6.66 2.79 5.67
C ILE A 244 -7.31 1.42 5.83
N TRP A 245 -8.58 1.29 5.37
CA TRP A 245 -9.35 0.06 5.54
C TRP A 245 -10.36 -0.13 4.40
N ILE A 246 -11.03 -1.29 4.41
CA ILE A 246 -12.17 -1.58 3.55
C ILE A 246 -13.43 -1.58 4.40
N ASP A 247 -14.47 -0.92 3.92
CA ASP A 247 -15.79 -1.00 4.52
C ASP A 247 -16.39 -2.39 4.24
N SER A 248 -16.37 -3.25 5.26
CA SER A 248 -16.86 -4.64 5.18
C SER A 248 -18.37 -4.77 5.08
N GLU A 249 -19.12 -3.70 5.37
CA GLU A 249 -20.58 -3.68 5.31
C GLU A 249 -21.08 -3.26 3.92
N TYR A 250 -20.21 -2.65 3.10
CA TYR A 250 -20.59 -2.31 1.74
C TYR A 250 -20.57 -3.53 0.83
N THR A 251 -21.69 -3.79 0.15
CA THR A 251 -21.91 -5.00 -0.67
C THR A 251 -22.11 -4.72 -2.16
N GLY A 252 -22.14 -3.44 -2.56
CA GLY A 252 -22.39 -3.04 -3.95
C GLY A 252 -21.15 -3.09 -4.87
N GLY A 253 -20.00 -3.54 -4.34
CA GLY A 253 -18.68 -3.55 -4.96
C GLY A 253 -17.61 -3.52 -3.88
N ALA A 254 -16.57 -2.68 -4.01
CA ALA A 254 -15.64 -2.40 -2.93
C ALA A 254 -15.70 -0.92 -2.51
N ARG A 255 -15.47 -0.66 -1.22
CA ARG A 255 -15.29 0.67 -0.67
C ARG A 255 -14.03 0.71 0.15
N PHE A 256 -13.01 1.40 -0.39
CA PHE A 256 -11.76 1.69 0.32
C PHE A 256 -11.90 3.02 1.03
N MET A 257 -11.47 3.06 2.28
CA MET A 257 -11.51 4.25 3.12
C MET A 257 -10.13 4.55 3.67
N PHE A 258 -9.79 5.83 3.78
CA PHE A 258 -8.62 6.25 4.53
C PHE A 258 -8.89 7.55 5.28
N SER A 259 -8.15 7.74 6.36
CA SER A 259 -8.24 8.93 7.20
C SER A 259 -6.94 9.73 7.20
N HIS A 260 -7.06 11.03 7.48
CA HIS A 260 -5.95 11.95 7.61
C HIS A 260 -6.25 12.91 8.77
N PRO A 261 -5.34 13.13 9.72
CA PRO A 261 -5.55 14.08 10.81
C PRO A 261 -5.79 15.49 10.28
N LEU A 262 -6.76 16.21 10.86
CA LEU A 262 -6.99 17.63 10.53
C LEU A 262 -5.87 18.51 11.06
N LYS A 263 -5.30 18.15 12.20
CA LYS A 263 -4.16 18.85 12.81
C LYS A 263 -2.90 17.99 12.69
N ILE A 264 -1.86 18.55 12.10
CA ILE A 264 -0.55 17.91 12.02
C ILE A 264 0.30 18.45 13.17
N GLU A 265 0.68 17.57 14.09
CA GLU A 265 1.74 17.89 15.05
C GLU A 265 3.06 17.95 14.29
N LYS A 266 3.64 19.14 14.16
CA LYS A 266 4.99 19.31 13.62
C LYS A 266 5.98 18.71 14.64
N GLU A 267 6.62 17.59 14.27
CA GLU A 267 7.79 17.09 15.01
C GLU A 267 8.96 18.06 14.89
#